data_d6134f84da7d8510bb0332c119404897
#
_entry.id   d6134f84da7d8510bb0332c119404897
#
_cell.length_a   1.000
_cell.length_b   1.000
_cell.length_c   1.000
_cell.angle_alpha   90.00
_cell.angle_beta   90.00
_cell.angle_gamma   90.00
#
_symmetry.space_group_name_H-M   'P 1'
#
loop_
_entity.id
_entity.type
_entity.pdbx_description
1 polymer ?
#
loop_
_entity_poly.entity_id
_entity_poly.type
_entity_poly.pdbx_seq_one_letter_code
_entity_poly.pdbx_strand_id
1 'polypeptide(L)'
;GTLFGGIIYIFSQSFFPLFSGKTSYLVGASAGISAIFIGIATYIPNYELKIRFIGYVKMWQLAAVWIGLDIIGLVGANAGGNFAHLGGALFGFFYVNKASNKEINIFDKFISLFKTKMKSPLKTVHKSKAKASKTNTNLNQQQVDEILDKISKSGYDTLTKVEKEFLFKQGRK
;
A
#
# COMPACT_ATOMS: atom_id res chain seq x y z
N GLY A 1 -14.48 -9.94 1.86
CA GLY A 1 -13.56 -11.00 2.28
C GLY A 1 -14.23 -12.37 2.29
N THR A 2 -15.28 -12.56 3.10
CA THR A 2 -15.94 -13.86 3.26
C THR A 2 -16.50 -14.40 1.94
N LEU A 3 -17.21 -13.59 1.16
CA LEU A 3 -17.73 -14.00 -0.15
C LEU A 3 -16.60 -14.38 -1.12
N PHE A 4 -15.54 -13.61 -1.18
CA PHE A 4 -14.39 -13.89 -2.03
C PHE A 4 -13.65 -15.16 -1.60
N GLY A 5 -13.46 -15.35 -0.29
CA GLY A 5 -12.93 -16.60 0.27
C GLY A 5 -13.79 -17.81 -0.06
N GLY A 6 -15.13 -17.66 -0.01
CA GLY A 6 -16.07 -18.70 -0.41
C GLY A 6 -15.97 -19.08 -1.90
N ILE A 7 -15.79 -18.10 -2.78
CA ILE A 7 -15.58 -18.35 -4.22
C ILE A 7 -14.28 -19.12 -4.44
N ILE A 8 -13.19 -18.72 -3.80
CA ILE A 8 -11.90 -19.44 -3.88
C ILE A 8 -12.02 -20.87 -3.35
N TYR A 9 -12.77 -21.06 -2.25
CA TYR A 9 -13.06 -22.40 -1.73
C TYR A 9 -13.78 -23.28 -2.76
N ILE A 10 -14.88 -22.78 -3.35
CA ILE A 10 -15.64 -23.53 -4.38
C ILE A 10 -14.73 -23.86 -5.57
N PHE A 11 -13.95 -22.87 -6.03
CA PHE A 11 -12.99 -23.08 -7.11
C PHE A 11 -11.96 -24.16 -6.75
N SER A 12 -11.40 -24.12 -5.53
CA SER A 12 -10.42 -25.11 -5.09
C SER A 12 -11.00 -26.52 -5.07
N GLN A 13 -12.23 -26.68 -4.59
CA GLN A 13 -12.94 -27.98 -4.58
C GLN A 13 -13.18 -28.54 -5.98
N SER A 14 -13.44 -27.67 -6.96
CA SER A 14 -13.77 -28.08 -8.33
C SER A 14 -12.54 -28.43 -9.17
N PHE A 15 -11.40 -27.76 -8.94
CA PHE A 15 -10.24 -27.84 -9.82
C PHE A 15 -9.03 -28.56 -9.24
N PHE A 16 -8.94 -28.69 -7.92
CA PHE A 16 -7.78 -29.34 -7.31
C PHE A 16 -8.06 -30.82 -7.04
N PRO A 17 -7.25 -31.74 -7.58
CA PRO A 17 -7.37 -33.20 -7.34
C PRO A 17 -7.29 -33.59 -5.86
N LEU A 18 -6.66 -32.74 -5.04
CA LEU A 18 -6.53 -32.94 -3.59
C LEU A 18 -7.88 -33.14 -2.87
N PHE A 19 -8.96 -32.58 -3.42
CA PHE A 19 -10.30 -32.64 -2.86
C PHE A 19 -11.20 -33.70 -3.53
N SER A 20 -10.68 -34.43 -4.51
CA SER A 20 -11.44 -35.44 -5.25
C SER A 20 -11.97 -36.51 -4.30
N GLY A 21 -13.30 -36.68 -4.25
CA GLY A 21 -13.97 -37.68 -3.41
C GLY A 21 -14.07 -37.31 -1.91
N LYS A 22 -13.70 -36.11 -1.48
CA LYS A 22 -13.85 -35.66 -0.10
C LYS A 22 -14.96 -34.62 -0.02
N THR A 23 -15.95 -34.85 0.84
CA THR A 23 -16.89 -33.82 1.24
C THR A 23 -16.23 -32.93 2.29
N SER A 24 -16.13 -31.63 1.99
CA SER A 24 -15.59 -30.64 2.89
C SER A 24 -16.65 -29.56 3.13
N TYR A 25 -16.78 -29.13 4.36
CA TYR A 25 -17.74 -28.09 4.75
C TYR A 25 -16.98 -26.80 5.06
N LEU A 26 -17.41 -25.70 4.46
CA LEU A 26 -16.91 -24.36 4.81
C LEU A 26 -17.84 -23.76 5.87
N VAL A 27 -17.36 -23.66 7.10
CA VAL A 27 -18.12 -23.09 8.22
C VAL A 27 -17.31 -21.94 8.83
N GLY A 28 -17.99 -20.80 9.02
CA GLY A 28 -17.44 -19.67 9.74
C GLY A 28 -17.02 -18.49 8.90
N ALA A 29 -16.79 -17.36 9.59
CA ALA A 29 -16.41 -16.08 9.00
C ALA A 29 -14.89 -15.89 8.91
N SER A 30 -14.10 -16.95 9.10
CA SER A 30 -12.63 -16.89 9.24
C SER A 30 -11.92 -16.30 8.01
N ALA A 31 -12.44 -16.55 6.80
CA ALA A 31 -11.95 -15.89 5.58
C ALA A 31 -12.16 -14.37 5.62
N GLY A 32 -13.26 -13.89 6.25
CA GLY A 32 -13.48 -12.47 6.49
C GLY A 32 -12.47 -11.89 7.50
N ILE A 33 -12.17 -12.65 8.55
CA ILE A 33 -11.16 -12.27 9.55
C ILE A 33 -9.78 -12.18 8.90
N SER A 34 -9.40 -13.15 8.05
CA SER A 34 -8.17 -13.10 7.26
C SER A 34 -8.10 -11.87 6.38
N ALA A 35 -9.21 -11.50 5.72
CA ALA A 35 -9.28 -10.30 4.90
C ALA A 35 -9.05 -9.01 5.70
N ILE A 36 -9.67 -8.89 6.87
CA ILE A 36 -9.50 -7.72 7.75
C ILE A 36 -8.07 -7.67 8.27
N PHE A 37 -7.55 -8.79 8.77
CA PHE A 37 -6.22 -8.86 9.35
C PHE A 37 -5.13 -8.51 8.33
N ILE A 38 -5.15 -9.11 7.15
CA ILE A 38 -4.20 -8.81 6.09
C ILE A 38 -4.41 -7.39 5.54
N GLY A 39 -5.65 -6.91 5.49
CA GLY A 39 -5.94 -5.51 5.16
C GLY A 39 -5.28 -4.53 6.12
N ILE A 40 -5.39 -4.75 7.43
CA ILE A 40 -4.72 -3.92 8.46
C ILE A 40 -3.20 -4.00 8.31
N ALA A 41 -2.64 -5.20 8.15
CA ALA A 41 -1.21 -5.40 7.97
C ALA A 41 -0.67 -4.71 6.69
N THR A 42 -1.50 -4.62 5.66
CA THR A 42 -1.18 -3.88 4.42
C THR A 42 -1.21 -2.37 4.65
N TYR A 43 -2.17 -1.88 5.45
CA TYR A 43 -2.33 -0.46 5.72
C TYR A 43 -1.23 0.10 6.62
N ILE A 44 -0.92 -0.60 7.71
CA ILE A 44 0.07 -0.19 8.73
C ILE A 44 1.12 -1.29 8.97
N PRO A 45 1.94 -1.68 7.97
CA PRO A 45 2.82 -2.84 8.05
C PRO A 45 3.86 -2.74 9.16
N ASN A 46 4.32 -1.55 9.48
CA ASN A 46 5.36 -1.30 10.46
C ASN A 46 4.81 -1.02 11.87
N TYR A 47 3.51 -1.12 12.08
CA TYR A 47 2.94 -0.99 13.42
C TYR A 47 3.42 -2.11 14.31
N GLU A 48 3.92 -1.76 15.50
CA GLU A 48 4.51 -2.69 16.46
C GLU A 48 3.50 -3.05 17.54
N LEU A 49 3.27 -4.34 17.71
CA LEU A 49 2.47 -4.91 18.79
C LEU A 49 3.41 -5.52 19.83
N LYS A 50 3.20 -5.19 21.10
CA LYS A 50 3.94 -5.79 22.21
C LYS A 50 3.28 -7.12 22.60
N ILE A 51 3.92 -8.23 22.25
CA ILE A 51 3.48 -9.57 22.67
C ILE A 51 4.24 -9.97 23.92
N ARG A 52 3.52 -10.43 24.96
CA ARG A 52 4.02 -10.61 26.32
C ARG A 52 5.34 -11.40 26.42
N PHE A 53 5.57 -12.40 25.64
CA PHE A 53 6.75 -13.27 25.75
C PHE A 53 7.74 -13.13 24.57
N ILE A 54 7.33 -12.46 23.51
CA ILE A 54 8.10 -12.34 22.26
C ILE A 54 8.71 -10.95 22.10
N GLY A 55 8.09 -9.92 22.74
CA GLY A 55 8.50 -8.55 22.59
C GLY A 55 7.71 -7.80 21.52
N TYR A 56 8.38 -6.87 20.82
CA TYR A 56 7.74 -6.05 19.79
C TYR A 56 7.77 -6.78 18.44
N VAL A 57 6.59 -6.99 17.86
CA VAL A 57 6.42 -7.66 16.56
C VAL A 57 5.66 -6.74 15.61
N LYS A 58 6.14 -6.60 14.40
CA LYS A 58 5.49 -5.77 13.37
C LYS A 58 4.31 -6.49 12.74
N MET A 59 3.29 -5.71 12.34
CA MET A 59 2.06 -6.26 11.72
C MET A 59 2.36 -7.13 10.49
N TRP A 60 3.32 -6.75 9.64
CA TRP A 60 3.68 -7.55 8.48
C TRP A 60 4.26 -8.93 8.84
N GLN A 61 4.97 -9.04 9.98
CA GLN A 61 5.53 -10.31 10.45
C GLN A 61 4.42 -11.26 10.89
N LEU A 62 3.41 -10.72 11.62
CA LEU A 62 2.24 -11.52 12.01
C LEU A 62 1.44 -11.98 10.79
N ALA A 63 1.28 -11.10 9.79
CA ALA A 63 0.62 -11.43 8.54
C ALA A 63 1.39 -12.52 7.76
N ALA A 64 2.71 -12.45 7.72
CA ALA A 64 3.55 -13.47 7.08
C ALA A 64 3.41 -14.84 7.76
N VAL A 65 3.41 -14.86 9.10
CA VAL A 65 3.18 -16.08 9.88
C VAL A 65 1.78 -16.64 9.59
N TRP A 66 0.75 -15.79 9.59
CA TRP A 66 -0.62 -16.21 9.32
C TRP A 66 -0.75 -16.90 7.95
N ILE A 67 -0.27 -16.21 6.90
CA ILE A 67 -0.28 -16.76 5.52
C ILE A 67 0.57 -18.02 5.43
N GLY A 68 1.72 -18.07 6.10
CA GLY A 68 2.58 -19.26 6.15
C GLY A 68 1.89 -20.47 6.75
N LEU A 69 1.15 -20.28 7.85
CA LEU A 69 0.36 -21.34 8.48
C LEU A 69 -0.78 -21.83 7.57
N ASP A 70 -1.47 -20.94 6.88
CA ASP A 70 -2.51 -21.31 5.90
C ASP A 70 -1.91 -22.12 4.73
N ILE A 71 -0.73 -21.74 4.22
CA ILE A 71 -0.03 -22.46 3.14
C ILE A 71 0.37 -23.87 3.63
N ILE A 72 0.96 -23.99 4.82
CA ILE A 72 1.31 -25.29 5.41
C ILE A 72 0.05 -26.13 5.61
N GLY A 73 -1.04 -25.50 6.06
CA GLY A 73 -2.33 -26.16 6.29
C GLY A 73 -3.02 -26.67 5.02
N LEU A 74 -2.58 -26.28 3.82
CA LEU A 74 -3.13 -26.79 2.56
C LEU A 74 -2.94 -28.31 2.38
N VAL A 75 -1.96 -28.90 3.04
CA VAL A 75 -1.71 -30.36 3.01
C VAL A 75 -2.51 -31.07 4.09
N GLY A 76 -3.11 -30.35 5.03
CA GLY A 76 -3.83 -30.88 6.18
C GLY A 76 -5.29 -31.21 5.93
N ALA A 77 -5.97 -31.67 7.00
CA ALA A 77 -7.38 -32.04 6.96
C ALA A 77 -8.34 -30.89 6.63
N ASN A 78 -7.94 -29.62 6.89
CA ASN A 78 -8.74 -28.42 6.62
C ASN A 78 -8.24 -27.61 5.41
N ALA A 79 -7.70 -28.28 4.42
CA ALA A 79 -7.16 -27.62 3.22
C ALA A 79 -8.14 -26.64 2.57
N GLY A 80 -9.42 -26.99 2.48
CA GLY A 80 -10.46 -26.12 1.93
C GLY A 80 -10.64 -24.80 2.71
N GLY A 81 -10.63 -24.88 4.05
CA GLY A 81 -10.67 -23.70 4.92
C GLY A 81 -9.47 -22.78 4.70
N ASN A 82 -8.27 -23.36 4.58
CA ASN A 82 -7.05 -22.60 4.33
C ASN A 82 -7.06 -21.93 2.94
N PHE A 83 -7.63 -22.55 1.92
CA PHE A 83 -7.88 -21.88 0.62
C PHE A 83 -8.83 -20.70 0.78
N ALA A 84 -9.90 -20.84 1.57
CA ALA A 84 -10.80 -19.73 1.84
C ALA A 84 -10.11 -18.58 2.59
N HIS A 85 -9.25 -18.88 3.56
CA HIS A 85 -8.43 -17.86 4.26
C HIS A 85 -7.50 -17.12 3.33
N LEU A 86 -6.78 -17.83 2.48
CA LEU A 86 -5.90 -17.22 1.46
C LEU A 86 -6.70 -16.35 0.49
N GLY A 87 -7.89 -16.79 0.07
CA GLY A 87 -8.81 -15.99 -0.72
C GLY A 87 -9.24 -14.70 0.00
N GLY A 88 -9.61 -14.81 1.26
CA GLY A 88 -9.89 -13.65 2.11
C GLY A 88 -8.71 -12.70 2.24
N ALA A 89 -7.53 -13.24 2.50
CA ALA A 89 -6.27 -12.49 2.61
C ALA A 89 -5.94 -11.70 1.33
N LEU A 90 -6.06 -12.33 0.17
CA LEU A 90 -5.90 -11.68 -1.14
C LEU A 90 -6.88 -10.53 -1.32
N PHE A 91 -8.15 -10.76 -1.01
CA PHE A 91 -9.15 -9.69 -1.08
C PHE A 91 -8.79 -8.51 -0.18
N GLY A 92 -8.43 -8.76 1.08
CA GLY A 92 -8.05 -7.72 2.04
C GLY A 92 -6.85 -6.91 1.57
N PHE A 93 -5.82 -7.59 1.06
CA PHE A 93 -4.63 -6.96 0.49
C PHE A 93 -4.97 -6.03 -0.67
N PHE A 94 -5.66 -6.53 -1.69
CA PHE A 94 -5.99 -5.73 -2.88
C PHE A 94 -6.96 -4.59 -2.58
N TYR A 95 -7.94 -4.85 -1.72
CA TYR A 95 -8.92 -3.84 -1.35
C TYR A 95 -8.24 -2.63 -0.67
N VAL A 96 -7.38 -2.89 0.32
CA VAL A 96 -6.69 -1.84 1.06
C VAL A 96 -5.62 -1.17 0.21
N ASN A 97 -4.89 -1.93 -0.61
CA ASN A 97 -3.89 -1.37 -1.50
C ASN A 97 -4.51 -0.38 -2.51
N LYS A 98 -5.64 -0.75 -3.11
CA LYS A 98 -6.39 0.12 -4.02
C LYS A 98 -6.99 1.34 -3.29
N ALA A 99 -7.53 1.15 -2.08
CA ALA A 99 -8.17 2.21 -1.31
C ALA A 99 -7.17 3.22 -0.74
N SER A 100 -5.95 2.80 -0.42
CA SER A 100 -4.94 3.68 0.20
C SER A 100 -4.17 4.55 -0.78
N ASN A 101 -4.44 4.49 -2.10
CA ASN A 101 -3.67 5.16 -3.16
C ASN A 101 -2.13 4.99 -3.05
N LYS A 102 -1.69 4.09 -2.20
CA LYS A 102 -0.31 3.63 -2.19
C LYS A 102 -0.19 2.65 -3.35
N GLU A 103 0.32 3.11 -4.48
CA GLU A 103 0.80 2.23 -5.54
C GLU A 103 1.93 1.38 -4.96
N ILE A 104 1.56 0.33 -4.22
CA ILE A 104 2.52 -0.70 -3.86
C ILE A 104 2.74 -1.49 -5.15
N ASN A 105 3.74 -1.10 -5.91
CA ASN A 105 4.17 -1.75 -7.15
C ASN A 105 4.76 -3.16 -6.89
N ILE A 106 4.09 -3.94 -6.01
CA ILE A 106 4.48 -5.34 -5.76
C ILE A 106 4.28 -6.15 -7.04
N PHE A 107 3.20 -5.87 -7.80
CA PHE A 107 2.97 -6.51 -9.08
C PHE A 107 4.07 -6.17 -10.10
N ASP A 108 4.49 -4.92 -10.17
CA ASP A 108 5.59 -4.51 -11.06
C ASP A 108 6.90 -5.12 -10.60
N LYS A 109 7.13 -5.24 -9.31
CA LYS A 109 8.31 -5.89 -8.74
C LYS A 109 8.28 -7.41 -8.97
N PHE A 110 7.11 -8.05 -8.85
CA PHE A 110 6.93 -9.48 -9.12
C PHE A 110 7.03 -9.77 -10.62
N ILE A 111 6.38 -8.97 -11.46
CA ILE A 111 6.50 -9.07 -12.93
C ILE A 111 7.92 -8.77 -13.39
N SER A 112 8.65 -7.87 -12.71
CA SER A 112 10.05 -7.57 -13.03
C SER A 112 10.99 -8.74 -12.73
N LEU A 113 10.64 -9.62 -11.78
CA LEU A 113 11.39 -10.87 -11.51
C LEU A 113 11.23 -11.89 -12.65
N PHE A 114 10.09 -11.88 -13.33
CA PHE A 114 9.82 -12.77 -14.49
C PHE A 114 10.10 -12.11 -15.85
N LYS A 115 10.25 -10.79 -15.91
CA LYS A 115 10.75 -10.12 -17.11
C LYS A 115 12.24 -10.30 -17.19
N THR A 116 12.68 -11.33 -17.90
CA THR A 116 14.02 -11.37 -18.47
C THR A 116 14.26 -10.04 -19.17
N LYS A 117 15.36 -9.36 -18.81
CA LYS A 117 15.82 -8.11 -19.43
C LYS A 117 15.99 -8.33 -20.95
N MET A 118 14.94 -8.17 -21.71
CA MET A 118 15.10 -7.86 -23.11
C MET A 118 15.66 -6.43 -23.16
N LYS A 119 16.93 -6.34 -23.44
CA LYS A 119 17.61 -5.07 -23.72
C LYS A 119 16.97 -4.49 -24.98
N SER A 120 15.99 -3.60 -24.79
CA SER A 120 15.50 -2.77 -25.89
C SER A 120 16.61 -1.79 -26.26
N PRO A 121 17.09 -1.76 -27.51
CA PRO A 121 18.06 -0.78 -27.96
C PRO A 121 17.33 0.52 -28.34
N LEU A 122 16.48 1.05 -27.47
CA LEU A 122 15.92 2.37 -27.66
C LEU A 122 16.86 3.40 -26.98
N LYS A 123 17.79 3.88 -27.80
CA LYS A 123 18.61 5.06 -27.55
C LYS A 123 17.65 6.24 -27.34
N THR A 124 17.39 6.59 -26.10
CA THR A 124 16.63 7.79 -25.77
C THR A 124 17.46 8.99 -26.19
N VAL A 125 17.03 9.64 -27.26
CA VAL A 125 17.56 10.95 -27.61
C VAL A 125 17.19 11.89 -26.49
N HIS A 126 18.17 12.33 -25.74
CA HIS A 126 18.06 13.31 -24.69
C HIS A 126 17.49 14.60 -25.30
N LYS A 127 16.19 14.82 -25.23
CA LYS A 127 15.62 16.14 -25.34
C LYS A 127 15.95 16.86 -24.03
N SER A 128 16.97 17.69 -24.06
CA SER A 128 17.25 18.64 -22.99
C SER A 128 16.02 19.53 -22.81
N LYS A 129 15.15 19.19 -21.89
CA LYS A 129 14.16 20.14 -21.39
C LYS A 129 14.90 21.12 -20.50
N ALA A 130 14.91 22.34 -20.98
CA ALA A 130 15.44 23.52 -20.34
C ALA A 130 15.15 23.51 -18.82
N LYS A 131 16.23 23.64 -18.07
CA LYS A 131 16.31 23.86 -16.62
C LYS A 131 15.92 25.31 -16.30
N ALA A 132 14.73 25.78 -16.70
CA ALA A 132 14.34 27.19 -16.56
C ALA A 132 13.16 27.42 -15.60
N SER A 133 12.68 26.40 -14.86
CA SER A 133 11.48 26.61 -14.01
C SER A 133 11.68 26.38 -12.51
N LYS A 134 12.77 25.76 -12.06
CA LYS A 134 12.97 25.49 -10.61
C LYS A 134 13.60 26.64 -9.83
N THR A 135 14.30 27.54 -10.48
CA THR A 135 15.00 28.64 -9.78
C THR A 135 14.03 29.75 -9.35
N ASN A 136 13.02 30.07 -10.16
CA ASN A 136 12.06 31.11 -9.82
C ASN A 136 11.06 30.71 -8.75
N THR A 137 10.71 29.42 -8.65
CA THR A 137 9.78 28.92 -7.61
C THR A 137 10.43 28.94 -6.23
N ASN A 138 11.72 28.61 -6.14
CA ASN A 138 12.45 28.64 -4.86
C ASN A 138 12.70 30.07 -4.36
N LEU A 139 13.00 31.01 -5.24
CA LEU A 139 13.18 32.42 -4.87
C LEU A 139 11.86 33.05 -4.39
N ASN A 140 10.76 32.78 -5.06
CA ASN A 140 9.44 33.26 -4.63
C ASN A 140 9.03 32.68 -3.27
N GLN A 141 9.33 31.40 -3.02
CA GLN A 141 9.01 30.76 -1.75
C GLN A 141 9.84 31.36 -0.60
N GLN A 142 11.13 31.57 -0.80
CA GLN A 142 11.99 32.22 0.19
C GLN A 142 11.50 33.62 0.56
N GLN A 143 11.10 34.43 -0.43
CA GLN A 143 10.54 35.76 -0.17
C GLN A 143 9.22 35.71 0.60
N VAL A 144 8.35 34.72 0.30
CA VAL A 144 7.12 34.51 1.07
C VAL A 144 7.45 34.17 2.53
N ASP A 145 8.39 33.26 2.75
CA ASP A 145 8.78 32.82 4.08
C ASP A 145 9.40 33.96 4.90
N GLU A 146 10.23 34.81 4.29
CA GLU A 146 10.80 36.01 4.94
C GLU A 146 9.72 37.03 5.35
N ILE A 147 8.72 37.24 4.49
CA ILE A 147 7.61 38.15 4.79
C ILE A 147 6.74 37.59 5.91
N LEU A 148 6.47 36.28 5.90
CA LEU A 148 5.71 35.62 6.96
C LEU A 148 6.44 35.68 8.31
N ASP A 149 7.76 35.50 8.30
CA ASP A 149 8.60 35.64 9.49
C ASP A 149 8.58 37.08 10.06
N LYS A 150 8.57 38.09 9.17
CA LYS A 150 8.43 39.49 9.54
C LYS A 150 7.06 39.80 10.16
N ILE A 151 5.99 39.22 9.59
CA ILE A 151 4.63 39.32 10.16
C ILE A 151 4.58 38.70 11.56
N SER A 152 5.18 37.52 11.72
CA SER A 152 5.22 36.82 13.01
C SER A 152 5.94 37.61 14.11
N LYS A 153 7.01 38.33 13.76
CA LYS A 153 7.84 39.08 14.71
C LYS A 153 7.33 40.49 15.00
N SER A 154 6.77 41.16 14.02
CA SER A 154 6.50 42.61 14.08
C SER A 154 5.09 43.01 13.67
N GLY A 155 4.23 42.05 13.28
CA GLY A 155 2.86 42.29 12.85
C GLY A 155 2.72 42.72 11.37
N TYR A 156 1.51 42.56 10.85
CA TYR A 156 1.18 42.84 9.44
C TYR A 156 1.35 44.31 9.05
N ASP A 157 1.17 45.22 10.00
CA ASP A 157 1.24 46.68 9.75
C ASP A 157 2.64 47.21 9.42
N THR A 158 3.66 46.41 9.82
CA THR A 158 5.07 46.75 9.54
C THR A 158 5.53 46.41 8.12
N LEU A 159 4.67 45.75 7.33
CA LEU A 159 4.95 45.43 5.95
C LEU A 159 4.88 46.67 5.05
N THR A 160 5.84 46.78 4.13
CA THR A 160 5.83 47.79 3.08
C THR A 160 4.71 47.47 2.05
N LYS A 161 4.31 48.48 1.29
CA LYS A 161 3.28 48.32 0.23
C LYS A 161 3.67 47.25 -0.77
N VAL A 162 4.95 47.12 -1.10
CA VAL A 162 5.48 46.15 -2.07
C VAL A 162 5.35 44.70 -1.50
N GLU A 163 5.67 44.50 -0.23
CA GLU A 163 5.55 43.20 0.44
C GLU A 163 4.08 42.75 0.54
N LYS A 164 3.17 43.67 0.84
CA LYS A 164 1.72 43.42 0.85
C LYS A 164 1.20 43.00 -0.51
N GLU A 165 1.59 43.72 -1.57
CA GLU A 165 1.18 43.44 -2.92
C GLU A 165 1.75 42.10 -3.43
N PHE A 166 2.99 41.77 -3.05
CA PHE A 166 3.61 40.48 -3.37
C PHE A 166 2.85 39.31 -2.75
N LEU A 167 2.48 39.38 -1.46
CA LEU A 167 1.66 38.38 -0.80
C LEU A 167 0.29 38.17 -1.46
N PHE A 168 -0.40 39.28 -1.79
CA PHE A 168 -1.68 39.19 -2.47
C PHE A 168 -1.59 38.52 -3.84
N LYS A 169 -0.50 38.76 -4.57
CA LYS A 169 -0.27 38.13 -5.89
C LYS A 169 0.00 36.62 -5.78
N GLN A 170 0.65 36.16 -4.71
CA GLN A 170 0.91 34.75 -4.50
C GLN A 170 -0.32 33.99 -3.98
N GLY A 171 -1.16 34.60 -3.16
CA GLY A 171 -2.39 33.98 -2.62
C GLY A 171 -3.53 33.84 -3.64
N ARG A 172 -3.39 34.38 -4.85
CA ARG A 172 -4.39 34.35 -5.93
C ARG A 172 -4.13 33.25 -6.99
N LYS A 173 -3.13 32.42 -6.80
CA LYS A 173 -2.85 31.24 -7.59
C LYS A 173 -3.35 29.98 -6.90
#